data_de053760cbaff2abb282aae32ccc096f
#
_entry.id   de053760cbaff2abb282aae32ccc096f
#
_cell.length_a   1.000
_cell.length_b   1.000
_cell.length_c   1.000
_cell.angle_alpha   90.00
_cell.angle_beta   90.00
_cell.angle_gamma   90.00
#
_symmetry.space_group_name_H-M   'P 1'
#
loop_
_entity.id
_entity.type
_entity.pdbx_description
1 polymer ?
#
loop_
_entity_poly.entity_id
_entity_poly.type
_entity_poly.pdbx_seq_one_letter_code
_entity_poly.pdbx_strand_id
1 'polypeptide(L)'
;MGSIHFLKKEMYPLNERIEKAFDQSDVLVVEANLNEVGKVDMQKFIRVALYPGDESLEKHLSAEVYEWVKKELPEYGLPIELANKQKPWFLAMTLVSIEILKLGFDPNYGIDKHFLSKAPGKKKILELESINTQIDLLSNLSEKEQELYLMYTLKDLKITEQEVNKLIQAWALGDAKYMESIIIRKVKEDPRLSIIHDKLLYQRNENMVAKIEDYLRGKETYFVVVGAGHLVGNKGIIELLKGKGFLVEQL
;
A
#
# COMPACT_ATOMS: atom_id res chain seq x y z
N MET A 1 -11.13 -9.15 -2.24
CA MET A 1 -10.89 -8.86 -0.80
C MET A 1 -9.98 -7.66 -0.68
N GLY A 2 -10.40 -6.62 0.05
CA GLY A 2 -9.53 -5.50 0.38
C GLY A 2 -8.59 -5.86 1.53
N SER A 3 -7.28 -5.65 1.37
CA SER A 3 -6.30 -5.91 2.41
C SER A 3 -5.92 -4.64 3.18
N ILE A 4 -5.50 -4.85 4.42
CA ILE A 4 -4.69 -3.92 5.21
C ILE A 4 -3.38 -4.64 5.50
N HIS A 5 -2.25 -3.99 5.15
CA HIS A 5 -0.92 -4.62 5.17
C HIS A 5 -0.35 -4.83 6.57
N PHE A 6 -1.03 -4.32 7.61
CA PHE A 6 -0.65 -4.43 9.01
C PHE A 6 -1.90 -4.48 9.89
N LEU A 7 -1.94 -5.38 10.84
CA LEU A 7 -3.01 -5.50 11.83
C LEU A 7 -2.40 -5.80 13.20
N LYS A 8 -3.26 -5.89 14.22
CA LYS A 8 -2.90 -6.42 15.54
C LYS A 8 -3.36 -7.88 15.65
N LYS A 9 -2.68 -8.67 16.47
CA LYS A 9 -2.99 -10.10 16.66
C LYS A 9 -4.44 -10.33 17.11
N GLU A 10 -4.96 -9.45 17.94
CA GLU A 10 -6.33 -9.52 18.51
C GLU A 10 -7.44 -9.26 17.48
N MET A 11 -7.09 -8.85 16.27
CA MET A 11 -8.04 -8.68 15.16
C MET A 11 -8.34 -10.00 14.43
N TYR A 12 -7.71 -11.09 14.87
CA TYR A 12 -7.99 -12.44 14.42
C TYR A 12 -8.83 -13.23 15.44
N PRO A 13 -9.66 -14.16 14.97
CA PRO A 13 -9.81 -14.64 13.58
C PRO A 13 -10.54 -13.63 12.69
N LEU A 14 -10.30 -13.69 11.38
CA LEU A 14 -11.05 -12.94 10.40
C LEU A 14 -12.51 -13.43 10.34
N ASN A 15 -13.38 -12.64 9.68
CA ASN A 15 -14.75 -13.02 9.45
C ASN A 15 -14.82 -14.38 8.70
N GLU A 16 -15.65 -15.28 9.19
CA GLU A 16 -15.80 -16.66 8.66
C GLU A 16 -16.17 -16.66 7.17
N ARG A 17 -16.92 -15.68 6.68
CA ARG A 17 -17.25 -15.57 5.25
C ARG A 17 -16.02 -15.36 4.38
N ILE A 18 -15.06 -14.55 4.86
CA ILE A 18 -13.80 -14.29 4.17
C ILE A 18 -12.97 -15.58 4.10
N GLU A 19 -12.84 -16.27 5.24
CA GLU A 19 -12.09 -17.52 5.32
C GLU A 19 -12.71 -18.60 4.43
N LYS A 20 -14.04 -18.74 4.42
CA LYS A 20 -14.76 -19.66 3.54
C LYS A 20 -14.56 -19.32 2.05
N ALA A 21 -14.63 -18.04 1.69
CA ALA A 21 -14.40 -17.61 0.31
C ALA A 21 -12.98 -17.97 -0.15
N PHE A 22 -11.97 -17.78 0.73
CA PHE A 22 -10.61 -18.25 0.46
C PHE A 22 -10.57 -19.78 0.30
N ASP A 23 -11.12 -20.52 1.24
CA ASP A 23 -11.05 -21.99 1.23
C ASP A 23 -11.72 -22.61 -0.03
N GLN A 24 -12.81 -21.99 -0.51
CA GLN A 24 -13.57 -22.42 -1.69
C GLN A 24 -12.92 -22.00 -3.02
N SER A 25 -11.92 -21.12 -3.01
CA SER A 25 -11.23 -20.72 -4.24
C SER A 25 -10.18 -21.74 -4.67
N ASP A 26 -9.87 -21.78 -5.98
CA ASP A 26 -8.82 -22.61 -6.55
C ASP A 26 -7.47 -21.92 -6.51
N VAL A 27 -7.45 -20.60 -6.70
CA VAL A 27 -6.25 -19.78 -6.88
C VAL A 27 -6.28 -18.58 -5.95
N LEU A 28 -5.16 -18.32 -5.26
CA LEU A 28 -4.90 -17.07 -4.58
C LEU A 28 -4.24 -16.09 -5.55
N VAL A 29 -4.82 -14.91 -5.71
CA VAL A 29 -4.20 -13.80 -6.44
C VAL A 29 -3.91 -12.68 -5.45
N VAL A 30 -2.68 -12.24 -5.36
CA VAL A 30 -2.27 -11.14 -4.49
C VAL A 30 -1.84 -9.92 -5.31
N GLU A 31 -1.82 -8.75 -4.70
CA GLU A 31 -1.29 -7.54 -5.32
C GLU A 31 0.17 -7.76 -5.71
N ALA A 32 1.02 -8.11 -4.74
CA ALA A 32 2.39 -8.57 -4.95
C ALA A 32 2.71 -9.75 -4.03
N ASN A 33 3.49 -10.71 -4.51
CA ASN A 33 3.83 -11.89 -3.71
C ASN A 33 4.96 -11.59 -2.72
N LEU A 34 4.61 -11.31 -1.48
CA LEU A 34 5.57 -11.00 -0.41
C LEU A 34 6.54 -12.16 -0.09
N ASN A 35 6.23 -13.39 -0.48
CA ASN A 35 7.15 -14.52 -0.36
C ASN A 35 8.35 -14.40 -1.33
N GLU A 36 8.23 -13.56 -2.36
CA GLU A 36 9.26 -13.31 -3.37
C GLU A 36 10.21 -12.14 -3.00
N VAL A 37 10.03 -11.49 -1.84
CA VAL A 37 10.90 -10.39 -1.36
C VAL A 37 12.39 -10.78 -1.40
N GLY A 38 12.72 -12.03 -1.08
CA GLY A 38 14.10 -12.55 -1.16
C GLY A 38 14.68 -12.59 -2.57
N LYS A 39 13.86 -12.44 -3.61
CA LYS A 39 14.29 -12.38 -5.02
C LYS A 39 14.51 -10.95 -5.54
N VAL A 40 14.25 -9.94 -4.72
CA VAL A 40 14.53 -8.54 -5.06
C VAL A 40 16.04 -8.36 -5.18
N ASP A 41 16.47 -7.76 -6.29
CA ASP A 41 17.87 -7.37 -6.45
C ASP A 41 18.22 -6.27 -5.44
N MET A 42 18.88 -6.68 -4.35
CA MET A 42 19.24 -5.78 -3.26
C MET A 42 20.18 -4.66 -3.74
N GLN A 43 21.05 -4.92 -4.71
CA GLN A 43 21.94 -3.88 -5.25
C GLN A 43 21.14 -2.86 -6.06
N LYS A 44 20.16 -3.32 -6.86
CA LYS A 44 19.24 -2.42 -7.55
C LYS A 44 18.43 -1.60 -6.54
N PHE A 45 17.88 -2.26 -5.51
CA PHE A 45 17.11 -1.59 -4.47
C PHE A 45 17.92 -0.48 -3.77
N ILE A 46 19.14 -0.77 -3.32
CA ILE A 46 20.02 0.21 -2.68
C ILE A 46 20.23 1.42 -3.60
N ARG A 47 20.51 1.21 -4.90
CA ARG A 47 20.72 2.30 -5.85
C ARG A 47 19.50 3.21 -6.03
N VAL A 48 18.29 2.65 -5.98
CA VAL A 48 17.07 3.44 -6.17
C VAL A 48 16.53 4.05 -4.87
N ALA A 49 16.87 3.48 -3.71
CA ALA A 49 16.40 3.90 -2.40
C ALA A 49 17.35 4.88 -1.69
N LEU A 50 18.65 4.77 -1.93
CA LEU A 50 19.65 5.55 -1.22
C LEU A 50 20.40 6.51 -2.17
N TYR A 51 20.92 7.58 -1.57
CA TYR A 51 21.80 8.52 -2.25
C TYR A 51 23.25 8.01 -2.26
N PRO A 52 23.93 8.02 -3.41
CA PRO A 52 25.33 7.60 -3.51
C PRO A 52 26.29 8.70 -3.08
N GLY A 53 27.50 8.33 -2.68
CA GLY A 53 28.60 9.26 -2.42
C GLY A 53 28.23 10.38 -1.45
N ASP A 54 28.47 11.63 -1.86
CA ASP A 54 28.19 12.84 -1.09
C ASP A 54 26.80 13.42 -1.33
N GLU A 55 25.95 12.73 -2.11
CA GLU A 55 24.55 13.13 -2.27
C GLU A 55 23.76 12.86 -0.98
N SER A 56 22.78 13.73 -0.72
CA SER A 56 21.99 13.69 0.51
C SER A 56 20.58 14.22 0.29
N LEU A 57 19.68 13.84 1.18
CA LEU A 57 18.32 14.34 1.22
C LEU A 57 18.26 15.88 1.23
N GLU A 58 19.18 16.54 1.96
CA GLU A 58 19.29 17.99 2.05
C GLU A 58 19.47 18.68 0.69
N LYS A 59 20.22 18.05 -0.22
CA LYS A 59 20.48 18.62 -1.56
C LYS A 59 19.29 18.49 -2.52
N HIS A 60 18.36 17.60 -2.22
CA HIS A 60 17.24 17.21 -3.10
C HIS A 60 15.86 17.66 -2.57
N LEU A 61 15.79 18.22 -1.38
CA LEU A 61 14.58 18.81 -0.84
C LEU A 61 14.66 20.34 -0.85
N SER A 62 13.52 21.01 -0.87
CA SER A 62 13.46 22.43 -0.54
C SER A 62 13.90 22.64 0.92
N ALA A 63 14.52 23.79 1.20
CA ALA A 63 15.01 24.10 2.55
C ALA A 63 13.89 24.00 3.60
N GLU A 64 12.67 24.44 3.26
CA GLU A 64 11.50 24.37 4.14
C GLU A 64 11.16 22.92 4.51
N VAL A 65 11.09 22.03 3.52
CA VAL A 65 10.74 20.61 3.75
C VAL A 65 11.86 19.89 4.49
N TYR A 66 13.12 20.19 4.16
CA TYR A 66 14.26 19.60 4.87
C TYR A 66 14.30 19.98 6.36
N GLU A 67 14.10 21.26 6.70
CA GLU A 67 14.03 21.69 8.10
C GLU A 67 12.83 21.08 8.84
N TRP A 68 11.71 20.90 8.15
CA TRP A 68 10.58 20.17 8.72
C TRP A 68 10.92 18.69 9.00
N VAL A 69 11.53 17.99 8.05
CA VAL A 69 12.03 16.62 8.25
C VAL A 69 12.93 16.55 9.48
N LYS A 70 13.95 17.42 9.59
CA LYS A 70 14.87 17.46 10.73
C LYS A 70 14.14 17.61 12.06
N LYS A 71 13.11 18.44 12.10
CA LYS A 71 12.32 18.69 13.31
C LYS A 71 11.50 17.44 13.72
N GLU A 72 10.97 16.69 12.76
CA GLU A 72 10.10 15.55 13.05
C GLU A 72 10.88 14.26 13.35
N LEU A 73 12.07 14.05 12.74
CA LEU A 73 12.84 12.81 12.87
C LEU A 73 13.10 12.31 14.30
N PRO A 74 13.36 13.18 15.30
CA PRO A 74 13.57 12.74 16.68
C PRO A 74 12.37 11.97 17.26
N GLU A 75 11.14 12.31 16.85
CA GLU A 75 9.92 11.60 17.29
C GLU A 75 9.90 10.14 16.83
N TYR A 76 10.61 9.82 15.74
CA TYR A 76 10.71 8.48 15.17
C TYR A 76 12.01 7.76 15.59
N GLY A 77 12.85 8.39 16.39
CA GLY A 77 14.15 7.83 16.80
C GLY A 77 15.10 7.58 15.62
N LEU A 78 14.92 8.29 14.50
CA LEU A 78 15.74 8.16 13.30
C LEU A 78 16.81 9.28 13.26
N PRO A 79 18.12 8.93 13.34
CA PRO A 79 19.19 9.92 13.21
C PRO A 79 19.18 10.58 11.84
N ILE A 80 19.46 11.90 11.81
CA ILE A 80 19.48 12.68 10.57
C ILE A 80 20.51 12.13 9.57
N GLU A 81 21.63 11.60 10.04
CA GLU A 81 22.68 11.04 9.20
C GLU A 81 22.17 9.81 8.40
N LEU A 82 21.32 8.99 9.01
CA LEU A 82 20.68 7.85 8.34
C LEU A 82 19.55 8.31 7.41
N ALA A 83 18.75 9.29 7.80
CA ALA A 83 17.71 9.86 6.97
C ALA A 83 18.29 10.55 5.73
N ASN A 84 19.43 11.28 5.86
CA ASN A 84 20.08 11.98 4.77
C ASN A 84 20.57 11.06 3.63
N LYS A 85 20.76 9.78 3.90
CA LYS A 85 21.12 8.81 2.86
C LYS A 85 19.92 8.22 2.13
N GLN A 86 18.70 8.42 2.61
CA GLN A 86 17.49 7.91 2.00
C GLN A 86 16.91 8.92 1.00
N LYS A 87 16.45 8.42 -0.16
CA LYS A 87 15.65 9.23 -1.06
C LYS A 87 14.27 9.51 -0.45
N PRO A 88 13.59 10.60 -0.80
CA PRO A 88 12.37 11.02 -0.10
C PRO A 88 11.27 9.96 -0.05
N TRP A 89 11.07 9.20 -1.14
CA TRP A 89 10.09 8.12 -1.17
C TRP A 89 10.41 6.99 -0.18
N PHE A 90 11.70 6.66 -0.03
CA PHE A 90 12.12 5.58 0.87
C PHE A 90 12.09 6.04 2.33
N LEU A 91 12.47 7.31 2.60
CA LEU A 91 12.30 7.90 3.93
C LEU A 91 10.83 7.92 4.35
N ALA A 92 9.92 8.29 3.46
CA ALA A 92 8.48 8.24 3.71
C ALA A 92 8.03 6.84 4.15
N MET A 93 8.43 5.79 3.41
CA MET A 93 8.12 4.39 3.76
C MET A 93 8.75 3.97 5.10
N THR A 94 9.97 4.41 5.38
CA THR A 94 10.66 4.16 6.66
C THR A 94 9.88 4.74 7.83
N LEU A 95 9.48 6.00 7.73
CA LEU A 95 8.73 6.69 8.79
C LEU A 95 7.35 6.06 9.03
N VAL A 96 6.62 5.72 7.98
CA VAL A 96 5.33 4.97 8.09
C VAL A 96 5.54 3.66 8.82
N SER A 97 6.58 2.90 8.45
CA SER A 97 6.87 1.61 9.09
C SER A 97 7.17 1.76 10.58
N ILE A 98 7.94 2.77 10.97
CA ILE A 98 8.25 3.06 12.38
C ILE A 98 6.96 3.42 13.13
N GLU A 99 6.12 4.31 12.58
CA GLU A 99 4.90 4.75 13.24
C GLU A 99 3.89 3.62 13.43
N ILE A 100 3.69 2.79 12.41
CA ILE A 100 2.83 1.61 12.48
C ILE A 100 3.26 0.67 13.60
N LEU A 101 4.58 0.41 13.72
CA LEU A 101 5.12 -0.44 14.80
C LEU A 101 4.96 0.21 16.17
N LYS A 102 5.16 1.54 16.30
CA LYS A 102 4.93 2.29 17.56
C LYS A 102 3.48 2.20 18.02
N LEU A 103 2.52 2.21 17.09
CA LEU A 103 1.09 2.04 17.37
C LEU A 103 0.71 0.58 17.69
N GLY A 104 1.68 -0.34 17.72
CA GLY A 104 1.48 -1.75 18.06
C GLY A 104 0.88 -2.59 16.93
N PHE A 105 0.88 -2.08 15.70
CA PHE A 105 0.54 -2.86 14.52
C PHE A 105 1.76 -3.61 14.00
N ASP A 106 1.53 -4.77 13.41
CA ASP A 106 2.60 -5.63 12.90
C ASP A 106 2.27 -6.08 11.46
N PRO A 107 3.17 -5.86 10.48
CA PRO A 107 3.02 -6.38 9.13
C PRO A 107 2.87 -7.90 9.06
N ASN A 108 3.34 -8.64 10.09
CA ASN A 108 3.16 -10.09 10.15
C ASN A 108 1.69 -10.51 10.30
N TYR A 109 0.84 -9.61 10.78
CA TYR A 109 -0.61 -9.81 10.84
C TYR A 109 -1.36 -9.15 9.68
N GLY A 110 -0.65 -8.63 8.66
CA GLY A 110 -1.29 -8.12 7.45
C GLY A 110 -2.10 -9.19 6.71
N ILE A 111 -3.22 -8.77 6.11
CA ILE A 111 -4.16 -9.65 5.40
C ILE A 111 -3.47 -10.39 4.24
N ASP A 112 -2.61 -9.69 3.49
CA ASP A 112 -1.83 -10.28 2.39
C ASP A 112 -0.99 -11.44 2.91
N LYS A 113 -0.26 -11.22 4.00
CA LYS A 113 0.62 -12.21 4.61
C LYS A 113 -0.15 -13.38 5.20
N HIS A 114 -1.33 -13.11 5.78
CA HIS A 114 -2.22 -14.15 6.30
C HIS A 114 -2.58 -15.16 5.20
N PHE A 115 -3.12 -14.71 4.07
CA PHE A 115 -3.52 -15.60 2.99
C PHE A 115 -2.32 -16.21 2.26
N LEU A 116 -1.23 -15.46 2.08
CA LEU A 116 0.01 -16.00 1.55
C LEU A 116 0.59 -17.14 2.40
N SER A 117 0.44 -17.08 3.72
CA SER A 117 0.90 -18.15 4.62
C SER A 117 0.03 -19.41 4.57
N LYS A 118 -1.26 -19.28 4.21
CA LYS A 118 -2.24 -20.38 4.14
C LYS A 118 -2.27 -21.11 2.79
N ALA A 119 -1.77 -20.45 1.73
CA ALA A 119 -1.85 -20.97 0.36
C ALA A 119 -0.87 -22.10 0.01
N PRO A 120 0.39 -22.16 0.55
CA PRO A 120 1.37 -23.15 0.12
C PRO A 120 0.86 -24.58 0.25
N GLY A 121 1.05 -25.37 -0.83
CA GLY A 121 0.56 -26.75 -0.92
C GLY A 121 -0.94 -26.93 -1.11
N LYS A 122 -1.72 -25.85 -1.09
CA LYS A 122 -3.18 -25.89 -1.25
C LYS A 122 -3.66 -25.14 -2.50
N LYS A 123 -3.07 -24.03 -2.82
CA LYS A 123 -3.50 -23.13 -3.90
C LYS A 123 -2.30 -22.65 -4.73
N LYS A 124 -2.55 -22.47 -6.02
CA LYS A 124 -1.65 -21.70 -6.89
C LYS A 124 -1.66 -20.24 -6.43
N ILE A 125 -0.49 -19.62 -6.40
CA ILE A 125 -0.37 -18.19 -6.10
C ILE A 125 -0.01 -17.45 -7.38
N LEU A 126 -0.79 -16.43 -7.70
CA LEU A 126 -0.54 -15.47 -8.78
C LEU A 126 -0.41 -14.08 -8.21
N GLU A 127 0.18 -13.16 -8.99
CA GLU A 127 0.31 -11.76 -8.60
C GLU A 127 -0.17 -10.81 -9.70
N LEU A 128 -0.78 -9.71 -9.28
CA LEU A 128 -1.22 -8.65 -10.18
C LEU A 128 -0.06 -7.75 -10.57
N GLU A 129 0.88 -7.55 -9.66
CA GLU A 129 2.10 -6.75 -9.86
C GLU A 129 3.28 -7.49 -9.24
N SER A 130 4.51 -7.11 -9.59
CA SER A 130 5.70 -7.58 -8.89
C SER A 130 6.13 -6.55 -7.82
N ILE A 131 6.87 -7.01 -6.81
CA ILE A 131 7.51 -6.11 -5.84
C ILE A 131 8.42 -5.11 -6.55
N ASN A 132 9.16 -5.56 -7.57
CA ASN A 132 10.00 -4.67 -8.37
C ASN A 132 9.19 -3.58 -9.06
N THR A 133 8.00 -3.89 -9.59
CA THR A 133 7.10 -2.89 -10.18
C THR A 133 6.71 -1.82 -9.17
N GLN A 134 6.40 -2.20 -7.93
CA GLN A 134 6.06 -1.24 -6.86
C GLN A 134 7.25 -0.39 -6.44
N ILE A 135 8.45 -0.96 -6.35
CA ILE A 135 9.69 -0.22 -6.09
C ILE A 135 9.98 0.76 -7.23
N ASP A 136 9.88 0.31 -8.47
CA ASP A 136 10.12 1.14 -9.66
C ASP A 136 9.10 2.29 -9.73
N LEU A 137 7.84 2.06 -9.36
CA LEU A 137 6.78 3.07 -9.32
C LEU A 137 7.14 4.23 -8.37
N LEU A 138 7.55 3.92 -7.14
CA LEU A 138 7.92 4.93 -6.14
C LEU A 138 9.25 5.61 -6.49
N SER A 139 10.24 4.84 -6.95
CA SER A 139 11.58 5.38 -7.25
C SER A 139 11.62 6.23 -8.53
N ASN A 140 10.66 6.04 -9.46
CA ASN A 140 10.53 6.82 -10.69
C ASN A 140 9.62 8.06 -10.55
N LEU A 141 9.10 8.34 -9.36
CA LEU A 141 8.50 9.64 -9.09
C LEU A 141 9.57 10.73 -9.29
N SER A 142 9.22 11.85 -9.91
CA SER A 142 10.12 13.00 -10.02
C SER A 142 10.52 13.52 -8.64
N GLU A 143 11.62 14.25 -8.53
CA GLU A 143 12.08 14.82 -7.25
C GLU A 143 10.98 15.62 -6.55
N LYS A 144 10.23 16.43 -7.30
CA LYS A 144 9.10 17.19 -6.76
C LYS A 144 7.95 16.30 -6.27
N GLU A 145 7.66 15.22 -6.96
CA GLU A 145 6.65 14.27 -6.53
C GLU A 145 7.09 13.48 -5.29
N GLN A 146 8.37 13.11 -5.22
CA GLN A 146 8.93 12.45 -4.03
C GLN A 146 8.95 13.36 -2.82
N GLU A 147 9.32 14.65 -2.99
CA GLU A 147 9.24 15.65 -1.92
C GLU A 147 7.79 15.83 -1.45
N LEU A 148 6.85 15.95 -2.37
CA LEU A 148 5.43 16.06 -2.07
C LEU A 148 4.92 14.82 -1.34
N TYR A 149 5.30 13.62 -1.77
CA TYR A 149 4.95 12.37 -1.13
C TYR A 149 5.47 12.30 0.31
N LEU A 150 6.75 12.66 0.55
CA LEU A 150 7.34 12.72 1.88
C LEU A 150 6.64 13.75 2.76
N MET A 151 6.38 14.95 2.25
CA MET A 151 5.70 16.02 2.98
C MET A 151 4.31 15.60 3.45
N TYR A 152 3.55 14.92 2.58
CA TYR A 152 2.23 14.40 2.95
C TYR A 152 2.32 13.23 3.92
N THR A 153 3.32 12.37 3.77
CA THR A 153 3.56 11.32 4.74
C THR A 153 3.80 11.91 6.13
N LEU A 154 4.64 12.94 6.25
CA LEU A 154 4.88 13.60 7.54
C LEU A 154 3.60 14.23 8.16
N LYS A 155 2.70 14.76 7.32
CA LYS A 155 1.38 15.23 7.81
C LYS A 155 0.51 14.07 8.31
N ASP A 156 0.48 12.98 7.55
CA ASP A 156 -0.34 11.81 7.87
C ASP A 156 0.18 11.02 9.08
N LEU A 157 1.48 11.06 9.35
CA LEU A 157 2.08 10.40 10.52
C LEU A 157 1.63 10.99 11.87
N LYS A 158 1.00 12.16 11.85
CA LYS A 158 0.33 12.71 13.03
C LYS A 158 -1.06 12.10 13.29
N ILE A 159 -1.41 11.06 12.53
CA ILE A 159 -2.64 10.31 12.73
C ILE A 159 -2.61 9.63 14.10
N THR A 160 -3.68 9.75 14.85
CA THR A 160 -3.80 9.12 16.16
C THR A 160 -4.12 7.63 16.04
N GLU A 161 -3.74 6.85 17.06
CA GLU A 161 -4.17 5.43 17.14
C GLU A 161 -5.69 5.29 16.98
N GLN A 162 -6.46 6.25 17.51
CA GLN A 162 -7.92 6.25 17.40
C GLN A 162 -8.38 6.36 15.93
N GLU A 163 -7.72 7.16 15.11
CA GLU A 163 -8.07 7.31 13.69
C GLU A 163 -7.69 6.06 12.89
N VAL A 164 -6.54 5.44 13.19
CA VAL A 164 -6.16 4.15 12.59
C VAL A 164 -7.18 3.07 12.98
N ASN A 165 -7.60 3.01 14.24
CA ASN A 165 -8.61 2.05 14.69
C ASN A 165 -9.97 2.28 14.00
N LYS A 166 -10.39 3.54 13.75
CA LYS A 166 -11.60 3.84 12.97
C LYS A 166 -11.50 3.33 11.53
N LEU A 167 -10.32 3.51 10.89
CA LEU A 167 -10.08 3.01 9.55
C LEU A 167 -10.21 1.48 9.50
N ILE A 168 -9.63 0.78 10.48
CA ILE A 168 -9.70 -0.67 10.57
C ILE A 168 -11.11 -1.15 10.86
N GLN A 169 -11.86 -0.45 11.73
CA GLN A 169 -13.27 -0.77 11.97
C GLN A 169 -14.11 -0.61 10.71
N ALA A 170 -13.93 0.48 9.96
CA ALA A 170 -14.62 0.69 8.69
C ALA A 170 -14.29 -0.43 7.68
N TRP A 171 -13.02 -0.82 7.60
CA TRP A 171 -12.61 -1.96 6.79
C TRP A 171 -13.28 -3.26 7.23
N ALA A 172 -13.29 -3.57 8.53
CA ALA A 172 -13.88 -4.80 9.07
C ALA A 172 -15.41 -4.88 8.85
N LEU A 173 -16.08 -3.72 8.81
CA LEU A 173 -17.52 -3.59 8.53
C LEU A 173 -17.83 -3.50 7.03
N GLY A 174 -16.82 -3.42 6.16
CA GLY A 174 -17.01 -3.22 4.73
C GLY A 174 -17.56 -1.83 4.36
N ASP A 175 -17.30 -0.80 5.19
CA ASP A 175 -17.72 0.58 4.92
C ASP A 175 -16.86 1.23 3.83
N ALA A 176 -17.18 0.89 2.58
CA ALA A 176 -16.50 1.41 1.41
C ALA A 176 -16.59 2.94 1.30
N LYS A 177 -17.69 3.56 1.77
CA LYS A 177 -17.87 5.02 1.72
C LYS A 177 -16.90 5.74 2.65
N TYR A 178 -16.70 5.22 3.86
CA TYR A 178 -15.73 5.80 4.79
C TYR A 178 -14.31 5.65 4.24
N MET A 179 -13.95 4.46 3.72
CA MET A 179 -12.65 4.20 3.10
C MET A 179 -12.38 5.17 1.93
N GLU A 180 -13.34 5.35 1.03
CA GLU A 180 -13.27 6.31 -0.07
C GLU A 180 -13.07 7.74 0.42
N SER A 181 -13.82 8.14 1.48
CA SER A 181 -13.77 9.50 2.02
C SER A 181 -12.35 9.90 2.47
N ILE A 182 -11.58 8.94 3.02
CA ILE A 182 -10.19 9.18 3.45
C ILE A 182 -9.29 9.46 2.25
N ILE A 183 -9.43 8.67 1.17
CA ILE A 183 -8.63 8.84 -0.05
C ILE A 183 -8.95 10.18 -0.71
N ILE A 184 -10.25 10.48 -0.89
CA ILE A 184 -10.71 11.71 -1.57
C ILE A 184 -10.35 12.96 -0.76
N ARG A 185 -10.45 12.90 0.57
CA ARG A 185 -10.12 14.04 1.44
C ARG A 185 -8.73 14.58 1.16
N LYS A 186 -7.73 13.73 1.06
CA LYS A 186 -6.34 14.12 0.82
C LYS A 186 -6.16 14.89 -0.48
N VAL A 187 -6.76 14.41 -1.56
CA VAL A 187 -6.71 15.09 -2.86
C VAL A 187 -7.48 16.42 -2.86
N LYS A 188 -8.59 16.50 -2.09
CA LYS A 188 -9.33 17.77 -1.93
C LYS A 188 -8.56 18.81 -1.12
N GLU A 189 -7.84 18.37 -0.10
CA GLU A 189 -7.00 19.26 0.73
C GLU A 189 -5.80 19.80 -0.05
N ASP A 190 -5.20 19.00 -0.92
CA ASP A 190 -4.15 19.46 -1.82
C ASP A 190 -4.26 18.81 -3.21
N PRO A 191 -4.74 19.55 -4.22
CA PRO A 191 -4.88 19.05 -5.58
C PRO A 191 -3.57 18.56 -6.23
N ARG A 192 -2.40 18.97 -5.73
CA ARG A 192 -1.09 18.49 -6.24
C ARG A 192 -0.92 16.99 -6.04
N LEU A 193 -1.58 16.42 -5.00
CA LEU A 193 -1.59 14.99 -4.75
C LEU A 193 -2.30 14.17 -5.83
N SER A 194 -3.12 14.80 -6.67
CA SER A 194 -3.85 14.09 -7.72
C SER A 194 -2.92 13.30 -8.65
N ILE A 195 -1.75 13.85 -8.99
CA ILE A 195 -0.75 13.19 -9.84
C ILE A 195 -0.20 11.94 -9.15
N ILE A 196 0.09 12.04 -7.84
CA ILE A 196 0.60 10.91 -7.05
C ILE A 196 -0.48 9.84 -6.92
N HIS A 197 -1.71 10.23 -6.60
CA HIS A 197 -2.85 9.31 -6.52
C HIS A 197 -3.12 8.62 -7.87
N ASP A 198 -3.02 9.34 -8.98
CA ASP A 198 -3.19 8.76 -10.30
C ASP A 198 -2.16 7.66 -10.55
N LYS A 199 -0.87 7.95 -10.31
CA LYS A 199 0.23 6.98 -10.48
C LYS A 199 0.17 5.81 -9.49
N LEU A 200 -0.01 6.11 -8.20
CA LEU A 200 0.10 5.09 -7.15
C LEU A 200 -1.18 4.26 -6.97
N LEU A 201 -2.32 4.71 -7.51
CA LEU A 201 -3.60 4.04 -7.32
C LEU A 201 -4.32 3.78 -8.64
N TYR A 202 -4.69 4.82 -9.40
CA TYR A 202 -5.65 4.68 -10.49
C TYR A 202 -5.08 3.96 -11.72
N GLN A 203 -3.87 4.29 -12.17
CA GLN A 203 -3.23 3.58 -13.29
C GLN A 203 -2.98 2.11 -12.93
N ARG A 204 -2.65 1.83 -11.68
CA ARG A 204 -2.52 0.46 -11.19
C ARG A 204 -3.85 -0.28 -11.19
N ASN A 205 -4.95 0.38 -10.79
CA ASN A 205 -6.29 -0.21 -10.84
C ASN A 205 -6.66 -0.66 -12.24
N GLU A 206 -6.39 0.16 -13.26
CA GLU A 206 -6.64 -0.21 -14.67
C GLU A 206 -5.86 -1.46 -15.09
N ASN A 207 -4.57 -1.53 -14.72
CA ASN A 207 -3.71 -2.68 -15.01
C ASN A 207 -4.18 -3.94 -14.25
N MET A 208 -4.56 -3.80 -12.98
CA MET A 208 -5.09 -4.90 -12.16
C MET A 208 -6.41 -5.41 -12.72
N VAL A 209 -7.31 -4.51 -13.13
CA VAL A 209 -8.61 -4.87 -13.74
C VAL A 209 -8.40 -5.66 -15.02
N ALA A 210 -7.46 -5.26 -15.89
CA ALA A 210 -7.17 -6.01 -17.12
C ALA A 210 -6.76 -7.47 -16.82
N LYS A 211 -5.91 -7.70 -15.81
CA LYS A 211 -5.53 -9.05 -15.39
C LYS A 211 -6.70 -9.82 -14.75
N ILE A 212 -7.53 -9.14 -13.93
CA ILE A 212 -8.71 -9.76 -13.31
C ILE A 212 -9.71 -10.18 -14.39
N GLU A 213 -9.91 -9.38 -15.44
CA GLU A 213 -10.76 -9.77 -16.59
C GLU A 213 -10.27 -11.07 -17.26
N ASP A 214 -8.94 -11.19 -17.44
CA ASP A 214 -8.39 -12.43 -18.03
C ASP A 214 -8.66 -13.64 -17.13
N TYR A 215 -8.57 -13.49 -15.80
CA TYR A 215 -8.92 -14.57 -14.86
C TYR A 215 -10.40 -14.92 -14.94
N LEU A 216 -11.30 -13.93 -15.04
CA LEU A 216 -12.75 -14.15 -15.11
C LEU A 216 -13.21 -14.89 -16.38
N ARG A 217 -12.37 -14.97 -17.42
CA ARG A 217 -12.62 -15.80 -18.61
C ARG A 217 -12.30 -17.28 -18.39
N GLY A 218 -11.58 -17.59 -17.31
CA GLY A 218 -11.20 -18.95 -16.92
C GLY A 218 -12.35 -19.73 -16.28
N LYS A 219 -12.03 -20.96 -15.86
CA LYS A 219 -12.97 -21.84 -15.14
C LYS A 219 -12.69 -21.91 -13.64
N GLU A 220 -11.54 -21.39 -13.23
CA GLU A 220 -11.07 -21.42 -11.84
C GLU A 220 -11.77 -20.33 -11.02
N THR A 221 -11.91 -20.57 -9.74
CA THR A 221 -12.37 -19.57 -8.77
C THR A 221 -11.17 -18.88 -8.14
N TYR A 222 -11.12 -17.58 -8.23
CA TYR A 222 -9.98 -16.78 -7.76
C TYR A 222 -10.33 -16.01 -6.49
N PHE A 223 -9.47 -16.10 -5.48
CA PHE A 223 -9.51 -15.22 -4.31
C PHE A 223 -8.48 -14.11 -4.51
N VAL A 224 -8.95 -12.93 -4.89
CA VAL A 224 -8.10 -11.78 -5.21
C VAL A 224 -7.96 -10.89 -3.99
N VAL A 225 -6.73 -10.62 -3.55
CA VAL A 225 -6.38 -9.77 -2.41
C VAL A 225 -5.56 -8.58 -2.91
N VAL A 226 -6.11 -7.38 -2.73
CA VAL A 226 -5.46 -6.11 -3.10
C VAL A 226 -5.65 -5.12 -1.96
N GLY A 227 -4.78 -4.13 -1.83
CA GLY A 227 -4.95 -3.06 -0.84
C GLY A 227 -6.36 -2.48 -0.87
N ALA A 228 -6.99 -2.29 0.29
CA ALA A 228 -8.39 -1.85 0.38
C ALA A 228 -8.66 -0.55 -0.37
N GLY A 229 -7.66 0.33 -0.47
CA GLY A 229 -7.73 1.56 -1.23
C GLY A 229 -7.94 1.37 -2.74
N HIS A 230 -7.51 0.23 -3.29
CA HIS A 230 -7.71 -0.10 -4.71
C HIS A 230 -9.17 -0.45 -5.04
N LEU A 231 -9.99 -0.84 -4.07
CA LEU A 231 -11.36 -1.29 -4.30
C LEU A 231 -12.38 -0.14 -4.37
N VAL A 232 -12.11 0.98 -3.69
CA VAL A 232 -13.10 2.03 -3.42
C VAL A 232 -12.99 3.21 -4.38
N GLY A 233 -14.11 3.96 -4.51
CA GLY A 233 -14.19 5.15 -5.36
C GLY A 233 -14.51 4.85 -6.82
N ASN A 234 -14.80 5.90 -7.58
CA ASN A 234 -15.24 5.82 -8.97
C ASN A 234 -14.17 5.27 -9.93
N LYS A 235 -12.88 5.34 -9.55
CA LYS A 235 -11.74 4.74 -10.23
C LYS A 235 -11.22 3.49 -9.51
N GLY A 236 -11.97 2.98 -8.53
CA GLY A 236 -11.66 1.74 -7.83
C GLY A 236 -11.97 0.51 -8.70
N ILE A 237 -11.29 -0.59 -8.41
CA ILE A 237 -11.43 -1.87 -9.14
C ILE A 237 -12.89 -2.31 -9.23
N ILE A 238 -13.68 -2.13 -8.16
CA ILE A 238 -15.09 -2.53 -8.13
C ILE A 238 -15.91 -1.76 -9.18
N GLU A 239 -15.79 -0.44 -9.23
CA GLU A 239 -16.52 0.38 -10.17
C GLU A 239 -16.02 0.20 -11.62
N LEU A 240 -14.72 -0.03 -11.81
CA LEU A 240 -14.16 -0.35 -13.11
C LEU A 240 -14.71 -1.70 -13.66
N LEU A 241 -14.81 -2.73 -12.82
CA LEU A 241 -15.40 -4.01 -13.20
C LEU A 241 -16.90 -3.88 -13.52
N LYS A 242 -17.66 -3.15 -12.71
CA LYS A 242 -19.08 -2.86 -12.99
C LYS A 242 -19.25 -2.10 -14.32
N GLY A 243 -18.38 -1.11 -14.60
CA GLY A 243 -18.37 -0.38 -15.85
C GLY A 243 -18.12 -1.26 -17.09
N LYS A 244 -17.47 -2.42 -16.90
CA LYS A 244 -17.24 -3.44 -17.92
C LYS A 244 -18.36 -4.50 -18.00
N GLY A 245 -19.43 -4.35 -17.20
CA GLY A 245 -20.60 -5.23 -17.22
C GLY A 245 -20.53 -6.44 -16.29
N PHE A 246 -19.52 -6.52 -15.41
CA PHE A 246 -19.45 -7.59 -14.42
C PHE A 246 -20.44 -7.32 -13.27
N LEU A 247 -21.12 -8.38 -12.82
CA LEU A 247 -21.92 -8.32 -11.60
C LEU A 247 -20.99 -8.37 -10.39
N VAL A 248 -21.11 -7.39 -9.51
CA VAL A 248 -20.31 -7.31 -8.29
C VAL A 248 -21.21 -7.15 -7.08
N GLU A 249 -21.10 -8.07 -6.14
CA GLU A 249 -21.84 -8.08 -4.88
C GLU A 249 -20.87 -7.99 -3.70
N GLN A 250 -21.27 -7.30 -2.66
CA GLN A 250 -20.52 -7.24 -1.41
C GLN A 250 -21.02 -8.34 -0.46
N LEU A 251 -20.11 -9.14 0.08
CA LEU A 251 -20.40 -10.23 1.01
C LEU A 251 -20.54 -9.74 2.47
#